data_a5034560d54a7b6ac95a91c665db7d62
#
_entry.id   a5034560d54a7b6ac95a91c665db7d62
#
_cell.length_a   1.000
_cell.length_b   1.000
_cell.length_c   1.000
_cell.angle_alpha   90.00
_cell.angle_beta   90.00
_cell.angle_gamma   90.00
#
_symmetry.space_group_name_H-M   'P 1'
#
loop_
_entity.id
_entity.type
_entity.pdbx_description
1 polymer ?
#
loop_
_entity_poly.entity_id
_entity_poly.type
_entity_poly.pdbx_seq_one_letter_code
_entity_poly.pdbx_strand_id
1 'polypeptide(L)'
;EKGNKVNPNIKGVWFEKEYQRTYPYKSLAASVIGFTSSGNVGTTGLENYYDDTLNGVNGREYGYLNSDSNFEKTVIPAQDGNNLVISIDSNIQSIVEQKIQEFNDAYRDNYYEGDGSVDTAVIIQNPQNGEILAMADYPEFDLNNPRDLSSLYSKKELKKMSDDDTMDILNNLWQNYCVTATYEPGSVQKPFTVASGLETGTLNDKMTFVCDGGETFN
;
A
#
# COMPACT_ATOMS: atom_id res chain seq x y z
N GLU A 1 27.56 -12.70 -26.14
CA GLU A 1 26.81 -12.17 -27.31
C GLU A 1 26.98 -13.11 -28.47
N LYS A 2 26.07 -14.06 -28.68
CA LYS A 2 26.02 -14.87 -29.89
C LYS A 2 25.31 -14.04 -30.95
N GLY A 3 26.06 -13.66 -31.99
CA GLY A 3 25.61 -12.82 -33.07
C GLY A 3 24.28 -13.24 -33.67
N ASN A 4 23.24 -12.46 -33.38
CA ASN A 4 21.98 -12.54 -34.11
C ASN A 4 22.21 -12.11 -35.54
N LYS A 5 21.74 -12.90 -36.51
CA LYS A 5 21.76 -12.53 -37.91
C LYS A 5 20.98 -11.24 -38.09
N VAL A 6 21.67 -10.15 -38.35
CA VAL A 6 21.03 -8.87 -38.69
C VAL A 6 20.34 -9.05 -40.04
N ASN A 7 19.03 -8.88 -40.07
CA ASN A 7 18.30 -8.85 -41.33
C ASN A 7 18.50 -7.47 -41.98
N PRO A 8 19.21 -7.35 -43.10
CA PRO A 8 19.57 -6.07 -43.70
C PRO A 8 18.35 -5.30 -44.26
N ASN A 9 17.22 -5.98 -44.36
CA ASN A 9 15.97 -5.37 -44.86
C ASN A 9 15.14 -4.70 -43.79
N ILE A 10 15.49 -4.90 -42.51
CA ILE A 10 14.80 -4.20 -41.37
C ILE A 10 15.59 -2.95 -41.07
N LYS A 11 14.96 -1.79 -41.33
CA LYS A 11 15.49 -0.46 -41.03
C LYS A 11 14.43 0.36 -40.25
N GLY A 12 14.86 1.34 -39.43
CA GLY A 12 13.97 2.22 -38.70
C GLY A 12 13.33 1.59 -37.46
N VAL A 13 13.87 0.46 -36.97
CA VAL A 13 13.43 -0.14 -35.70
C VAL A 13 14.52 0.08 -34.66
N TRP A 14 14.13 0.58 -33.53
CA TRP A 14 14.97 0.73 -32.34
C TRP A 14 14.24 0.21 -31.10
N PHE A 15 14.97 -0.06 -30.05
CA PHE A 15 14.43 -0.50 -28.77
C PHE A 15 14.73 0.56 -27.73
N GLU A 16 13.71 0.97 -26.99
CA GLU A 16 13.83 1.78 -25.79
C GLU A 16 13.78 0.87 -24.57
N LYS A 17 14.63 1.16 -23.59
CA LYS A 17 14.69 0.42 -22.34
C LYS A 17 13.71 1.06 -21.37
N GLU A 18 12.70 0.31 -20.97
CA GLU A 18 11.79 0.70 -19.91
C GLU A 18 12.06 -0.12 -18.65
N TYR A 19 11.85 0.48 -17.52
CA TYR A 19 11.91 -0.18 -16.22
C TYR A 19 10.49 -0.31 -15.68
N GLN A 20 10.18 -1.47 -15.13
CA GLN A 20 8.90 -1.73 -14.51
C GLN A 20 9.13 -2.18 -13.07
N ARG A 21 8.36 -1.61 -12.15
CA ARG A 21 8.34 -2.02 -10.76
C ARG A 21 7.76 -3.44 -10.65
N THR A 22 8.39 -4.29 -9.86
CA THR A 22 7.94 -5.65 -9.55
C THR A 22 7.89 -5.83 -8.05
N TYR A 23 6.84 -6.50 -7.56
CA TYR A 23 6.61 -6.78 -6.14
C TYR A 23 6.72 -8.29 -5.90
N PRO A 24 7.89 -8.80 -5.44
CA PRO A 24 8.14 -10.25 -5.33
C PRO A 24 7.19 -10.96 -4.37
N TYR A 25 6.74 -10.26 -3.34
CA TYR A 25 5.84 -10.81 -2.32
C TYR A 25 4.36 -10.52 -2.58
N LYS A 26 4.03 -10.03 -3.77
CA LYS A 26 2.64 -9.79 -4.23
C LYS A 26 1.83 -8.91 -3.29
N SER A 27 1.02 -9.52 -2.41
CA SER A 27 0.10 -8.80 -1.50
C SER A 27 0.73 -8.38 -0.18
N LEU A 28 1.93 -8.86 0.16
CA LEU A 28 2.54 -8.57 1.46
C LEU A 28 2.68 -7.08 1.70
N ALA A 29 2.04 -6.57 2.76
CA ALA A 29 1.96 -5.16 3.13
C ALA A 29 1.46 -4.25 1.98
N ALA A 30 0.49 -4.73 1.19
CA ALA A 30 0.07 -4.09 -0.05
C ALA A 30 -0.37 -2.63 0.14
N SER A 31 -1.21 -2.36 1.14
CA SER A 31 -1.71 -1.02 1.46
C SER A 31 -0.64 -0.07 2.00
N VAL A 32 0.42 -0.63 2.63
CA VAL A 32 1.58 0.14 3.13
C VAL A 32 2.52 0.47 1.98
N ILE A 33 2.95 -0.55 1.22
CA ILE A 33 3.91 -0.38 0.13
C ILE A 33 3.30 0.48 -0.97
N GLY A 34 2.08 0.14 -1.38
CA GLY A 34 1.45 0.75 -2.54
C GLY A 34 2.04 0.26 -3.86
N PHE A 35 1.61 0.85 -4.95
CA PHE A 35 2.06 0.45 -6.29
C PHE A 35 2.31 1.65 -7.18
N THR A 36 3.01 1.40 -8.29
CA THR A 36 3.26 2.38 -9.34
C THR A 36 2.35 2.15 -10.54
N SER A 37 1.99 3.22 -11.22
CA SER A 37 1.31 3.20 -12.51
C SER A 37 2.30 3.29 -13.67
N SER A 38 1.78 3.45 -14.88
CA SER A 38 2.58 3.63 -16.09
C SER A 38 3.60 4.75 -15.94
N GLY A 39 4.84 4.49 -16.34
CA GLY A 39 5.95 5.43 -16.17
C GLY A 39 6.60 5.39 -14.79
N ASN A 40 6.33 4.36 -13.99
CA ASN A 40 6.81 4.18 -12.61
C ASN A 40 6.37 5.28 -11.63
N VAL A 41 5.24 5.94 -11.90
CA VAL A 41 4.69 6.96 -11.00
C VAL A 41 4.00 6.29 -9.83
N GLY A 42 4.38 6.60 -8.60
CA GLY A 42 3.77 6.10 -7.38
C GLY A 42 2.30 6.52 -7.27
N THR A 43 1.42 5.54 -7.05
CA THR A 43 -0.04 5.76 -7.04
C THR A 43 -0.60 5.76 -5.63
N THR A 44 -0.16 4.84 -4.78
CA THR A 44 -0.61 4.71 -3.39
C THR A 44 0.56 4.38 -2.47
N GLY A 45 0.35 4.42 -1.15
CA GLY A 45 1.28 3.96 -0.13
C GLY A 45 2.64 4.68 -0.15
N LEU A 46 3.68 3.95 0.23
CA LEU A 46 5.05 4.45 0.25
C LEU A 46 5.59 4.75 -1.16
N GLU A 47 5.14 4.02 -2.18
CA GLU A 47 5.51 4.30 -3.58
C GLU A 47 5.06 5.70 -4.00
N ASN A 48 3.88 6.16 -3.57
CA ASN A 48 3.40 7.51 -3.83
C ASN A 48 4.12 8.54 -2.94
N TYR A 49 4.18 8.28 -1.63
CA TYR A 49 4.71 9.25 -0.68
C TYR A 49 6.20 9.56 -0.93
N TYR A 50 6.97 8.54 -1.34
CA TYR A 50 8.40 8.66 -1.62
C TYR A 50 8.73 8.58 -3.12
N ASP A 51 7.79 8.93 -4.00
CA ASP A 51 7.95 8.85 -5.45
C ASP A 51 9.22 9.57 -5.93
N ASP A 52 9.43 10.82 -5.50
CA ASP A 52 10.63 11.60 -5.82
C ASP A 52 11.95 10.98 -5.30
N THR A 53 11.88 10.16 -4.24
CA THR A 53 13.04 9.49 -3.66
C THR A 53 13.34 8.17 -4.36
N LEU A 54 12.29 7.42 -4.68
CA LEU A 54 12.38 6.08 -5.28
C LEU A 54 12.63 6.14 -6.79
N ASN A 55 12.07 7.13 -7.46
CA ASN A 55 12.33 7.36 -8.87
C ASN A 55 13.66 8.05 -9.08
N GLY A 56 14.35 7.62 -10.13
CA GLY A 56 15.54 8.31 -10.61
C GLY A 56 15.20 9.46 -11.55
N VAL A 57 16.20 10.03 -12.11
CA VAL A 57 16.09 11.05 -13.17
C VAL A 57 16.42 10.41 -14.50
N ASN A 58 15.48 10.50 -15.45
CA ASN A 58 15.70 9.99 -16.79
C ASN A 58 16.85 10.71 -17.46
N GLY A 59 17.73 9.94 -18.07
CA GLY A 59 18.76 10.49 -18.94
C GLY A 59 18.18 11.14 -20.18
N ARG A 60 18.98 11.93 -20.85
CA ARG A 60 18.60 12.59 -22.09
C ARG A 60 19.66 12.34 -23.17
N GLU A 61 19.20 12.09 -24.36
CA GLU A 61 20.03 11.98 -25.53
C GLU A 61 19.52 12.94 -26.58
N TYR A 62 20.37 13.82 -27.04
CA TYR A 62 20.04 14.78 -28.09
C TYR A 62 21.27 15.04 -28.96
N GLY A 63 21.04 15.52 -30.15
CA GLY A 63 22.13 15.82 -31.05
C GLY A 63 21.68 16.60 -32.26
N TYR A 64 22.65 17.01 -33.07
CA TYR A 64 22.45 17.73 -34.30
C TYR A 64 23.41 17.22 -35.40
N LEU A 65 23.06 17.44 -36.63
CA LEU A 65 23.98 17.23 -37.75
C LEU A 65 24.90 18.42 -37.89
N ASN A 66 26.21 18.17 -37.82
CA ASN A 66 27.19 19.21 -38.07
C ASN A 66 27.31 19.54 -39.58
N SER A 67 28.16 20.50 -39.94
CA SER A 67 28.38 20.95 -41.33
C SER A 67 28.80 19.80 -42.26
N ASP A 68 29.41 18.75 -41.75
CA ASP A 68 29.90 17.59 -42.50
C ASP A 68 28.88 16.45 -42.54
N SER A 69 27.65 16.73 -42.13
CA SER A 69 26.54 15.75 -42.00
C SER A 69 26.82 14.61 -41.02
N ASN A 70 27.75 14.78 -40.09
CA ASN A 70 27.96 13.86 -39.01
C ASN A 70 27.02 14.19 -37.83
N PHE A 71 26.46 13.17 -37.21
CA PHE A 71 25.59 13.36 -36.04
C PHE A 71 26.44 13.54 -34.76
N GLU A 72 26.43 14.75 -34.22
CA GLU A 72 27.03 15.04 -32.92
C GLU A 72 26.02 14.82 -31.82
N LYS A 73 26.33 13.89 -30.94
CA LYS A 73 25.45 13.38 -29.88
C LYS A 73 25.93 13.83 -28.51
N THR A 74 25.02 14.37 -27.74
CA THR A 74 25.20 14.62 -26.30
C THR A 74 24.34 13.65 -25.52
N VAL A 75 24.95 12.98 -24.54
CA VAL A 75 24.26 12.04 -23.63
C VAL A 75 24.39 12.58 -22.21
N ILE A 76 23.26 12.82 -21.56
CA ILE A 76 23.15 13.02 -20.12
C ILE A 76 22.72 11.67 -19.54
N PRO A 77 23.54 11.00 -18.72
CA PRO A 77 23.19 9.70 -18.16
C PRO A 77 21.98 9.78 -17.22
N ALA A 78 21.20 8.71 -17.17
CA ALA A 78 20.18 8.55 -16.15
C ALA A 78 20.82 8.45 -14.74
N GLN A 79 20.10 8.89 -13.74
CA GLN A 79 20.46 8.74 -12.32
C GLN A 79 19.44 7.81 -11.67
N ASP A 80 19.91 6.77 -10.99
CA ASP A 80 19.04 5.85 -10.27
C ASP A 80 18.40 6.53 -9.04
N GLY A 81 17.20 6.12 -8.68
CA GLY A 81 16.56 6.52 -7.43
C GLY A 81 17.21 5.86 -6.21
N ASN A 82 16.76 6.25 -5.04
CA ASN A 82 17.27 5.73 -3.77
C ASN A 82 16.46 4.52 -3.29
N ASN A 83 17.06 3.74 -2.39
CA ASN A 83 16.35 2.67 -1.69
C ASN A 83 15.65 3.24 -0.45
N LEU A 84 14.48 2.69 -0.14
CA LEU A 84 13.76 2.95 1.10
C LEU A 84 13.85 1.73 2.00
N VAL A 85 14.34 1.93 3.24
CA VAL A 85 14.37 0.91 4.29
C VAL A 85 13.29 1.23 5.30
N ILE A 86 12.39 0.27 5.53
CA ILE A 86 11.24 0.42 6.43
C ILE A 86 11.36 -0.53 7.61
N SER A 87 10.61 -0.27 8.68
CA SER A 87 10.63 -1.07 9.92
C SER A 87 9.75 -2.32 9.87
N ILE A 88 8.94 -2.48 8.83
CA ILE A 88 8.08 -3.66 8.67
C ILE A 88 8.95 -4.93 8.58
N ASP A 89 8.74 -5.87 9.51
CA ASP A 89 9.33 -7.20 9.47
C ASP A 89 8.46 -8.12 8.60
N SER A 90 9.03 -8.61 7.52
CA SER A 90 8.30 -9.43 6.53
C SER A 90 7.74 -10.73 7.12
N ASN A 91 8.38 -11.30 8.15
CA ASN A 91 7.88 -12.53 8.79
C ASN A 91 6.69 -12.21 9.70
N ILE A 92 6.79 -11.14 10.50
CA ILE A 92 5.70 -10.70 11.38
C ILE A 92 4.51 -10.29 10.52
N GLN A 93 4.73 -9.49 9.48
CA GLN A 93 3.69 -9.07 8.53
C GLN A 93 2.96 -10.28 7.92
N SER A 94 3.73 -11.24 7.40
CA SER A 94 3.15 -12.46 6.78
C SER A 94 2.33 -13.28 7.76
N ILE A 95 2.78 -13.40 9.02
CA ILE A 95 2.02 -14.12 10.07
C ILE A 95 0.70 -13.39 10.35
N VAL A 96 0.74 -12.05 10.45
CA VAL A 96 -0.47 -11.25 10.72
C VAL A 96 -1.48 -11.40 9.59
N GLU A 97 -1.06 -11.23 8.33
CA GLU A 97 -1.93 -11.39 7.16
C GLU A 97 -2.53 -12.79 7.10
N GLN A 98 -1.70 -13.83 7.32
CA GLN A 98 -2.18 -15.20 7.39
C GLN A 98 -3.26 -15.38 8.49
N LYS A 99 -3.09 -14.77 9.67
CA LYS A 99 -4.06 -14.89 10.76
C LYS A 99 -5.35 -14.14 10.48
N ILE A 100 -5.29 -13.01 9.79
CA ILE A 100 -6.48 -12.30 9.32
C ILE A 100 -7.24 -13.17 8.31
N GLN A 101 -6.55 -13.79 7.36
CA GLN A 101 -7.16 -14.68 6.38
C GLN A 101 -7.79 -15.92 7.05
N GLU A 102 -7.06 -16.59 7.96
CA GLU A 102 -7.57 -17.72 8.72
C GLU A 102 -8.85 -17.37 9.51
N PHE A 103 -8.90 -16.16 10.09
CA PHE A 103 -10.10 -15.68 10.79
C PHE A 103 -11.27 -15.50 9.81
N ASN A 104 -11.06 -14.83 8.69
CA ASN A 104 -12.10 -14.59 7.69
C ASN A 104 -12.66 -15.91 7.12
N ASP A 105 -11.78 -16.88 6.84
CA ASP A 105 -12.20 -18.21 6.38
C ASP A 105 -12.97 -19.01 7.44
N ALA A 106 -12.52 -18.94 8.70
CA ALA A 106 -13.15 -19.67 9.81
C ALA A 106 -14.56 -19.16 10.17
N TYR A 107 -14.81 -17.86 9.93
CA TYR A 107 -16.07 -17.21 10.26
C TYR A 107 -16.89 -16.82 9.04
N ARG A 108 -16.53 -17.31 7.85
CA ARG A 108 -17.30 -17.12 6.61
C ARG A 108 -18.73 -17.60 6.78
N ASP A 109 -19.69 -16.80 6.35
CA ASP A 109 -21.13 -17.09 6.38
C ASP A 109 -21.67 -17.44 7.79
N ASN A 110 -21.02 -16.97 8.86
CA ASN A 110 -21.43 -17.31 10.23
C ASN A 110 -22.51 -16.35 10.75
N TYR A 111 -22.23 -15.06 10.86
CA TYR A 111 -23.18 -14.05 11.36
C TYR A 111 -23.87 -13.29 10.24
N TYR A 112 -23.25 -13.19 9.08
CA TYR A 112 -23.75 -12.61 7.85
C TYR A 112 -23.11 -13.33 6.66
N GLU A 113 -23.68 -13.17 5.48
CA GLU A 113 -23.18 -13.76 4.25
C GLU A 113 -21.85 -13.11 3.85
N GLY A 114 -20.85 -13.91 3.51
CA GLY A 114 -19.51 -13.46 3.09
C GLY A 114 -18.42 -13.75 4.11
N ASP A 115 -17.34 -12.99 4.05
CA ASP A 115 -16.15 -13.18 4.89
C ASP A 115 -16.43 -12.90 6.38
N GLY A 116 -15.58 -13.41 7.27
CA GLY A 116 -15.75 -13.28 8.73
C GLY A 116 -15.71 -11.84 9.23
N SER A 117 -15.11 -10.93 8.48
CA SER A 117 -15.12 -9.48 8.73
C SER A 117 -15.28 -8.71 7.42
N VAL A 118 -15.90 -7.54 7.48
CA VAL A 118 -15.97 -6.61 6.35
C VAL A 118 -14.60 -5.97 6.13
N ASP A 119 -14.02 -5.46 7.22
CA ASP A 119 -12.70 -4.86 7.25
C ASP A 119 -11.97 -5.31 8.53
N THR A 120 -10.67 -5.52 8.45
CA THR A 120 -9.83 -5.81 9.61
C THR A 120 -8.54 -5.00 9.50
N ALA A 121 -8.11 -4.41 10.61
CA ALA A 121 -6.84 -3.72 10.71
C ALA A 121 -6.03 -4.23 11.90
N VAL A 122 -4.75 -4.52 11.69
CA VAL A 122 -3.82 -4.95 12.74
C VAL A 122 -2.51 -4.17 12.61
N ILE A 123 -2.11 -3.51 13.70
CA ILE A 123 -0.81 -2.84 13.81
C ILE A 123 -0.03 -3.49 14.94
N ILE A 124 1.19 -3.94 14.65
CA ILE A 124 2.13 -4.41 15.65
C ILE A 124 3.27 -3.40 15.77
N GLN A 125 3.39 -2.83 16.95
CA GLN A 125 4.37 -1.80 17.25
C GLN A 125 5.29 -2.24 18.38
N ASN A 126 6.59 -1.94 18.26
CA ASN A 126 7.54 -2.06 19.34
C ASN A 126 7.37 -0.88 20.31
N PRO A 127 6.91 -1.11 21.56
CA PRO A 127 6.64 0.00 22.50
C PRO A 127 7.89 0.70 23.00
N GLN A 128 9.08 0.12 22.81
CA GLN A 128 10.35 0.69 23.30
C GLN A 128 10.90 1.79 22.40
N ASN A 129 10.68 1.68 21.09
CA ASN A 129 11.24 2.60 20.11
C ASN A 129 10.23 3.16 19.11
N GLY A 130 8.98 2.66 19.14
CA GLY A 130 7.91 3.12 18.26
C GLY A 130 7.92 2.52 16.84
N GLU A 131 8.84 1.60 16.53
CA GLU A 131 8.86 0.95 15.22
C GLU A 131 7.60 0.15 14.96
N ILE A 132 7.02 0.32 13.77
CA ILE A 132 5.92 -0.49 13.28
C ILE A 132 6.50 -1.75 12.63
N LEU A 133 6.28 -2.90 13.26
CA LEU A 133 6.79 -4.19 12.81
C LEU A 133 5.84 -4.89 11.83
N ALA A 134 4.55 -4.63 11.94
CA ALA A 134 3.54 -5.05 10.97
C ALA A 134 2.40 -4.02 10.92
N MET A 135 1.85 -3.83 9.75
CA MET A 135 0.63 -3.05 9.50
C MET A 135 -0.12 -3.75 8.38
N ALA A 136 -1.16 -4.46 8.75
CA ALA A 136 -1.95 -5.30 7.85
C ALA A 136 -3.42 -4.92 7.91
N ASP A 137 -4.07 -4.96 6.79
CA ASP A 137 -5.51 -4.75 6.63
C ASP A 137 -6.10 -5.82 5.70
N TYR A 138 -7.41 -5.93 5.72
CA TYR A 138 -8.18 -6.83 4.90
C TYR A 138 -9.38 -6.09 4.33
N PRO A 139 -9.74 -6.32 3.06
CA PRO A 139 -9.15 -7.29 2.11
C PRO A 139 -7.82 -6.82 1.50
N GLU A 140 -7.00 -7.79 1.08
CA GLU A 140 -5.71 -7.55 0.41
C GLU A 140 -5.82 -7.52 -1.12
N PHE A 141 -4.81 -6.96 -1.79
CA PHE A 141 -4.69 -6.97 -3.26
C PHE A 141 -3.26 -7.28 -3.72
N ASP A 142 -3.11 -7.80 -4.95
CA ASP A 142 -1.80 -8.06 -5.55
C ASP A 142 -1.21 -6.77 -6.13
N LEU A 143 -0.08 -6.32 -5.59
CA LEU A 143 0.65 -5.14 -6.03
C LEU A 143 1.09 -5.19 -7.51
N ASN A 144 1.28 -6.39 -8.07
CA ASN A 144 1.58 -6.55 -9.50
C ASN A 144 0.33 -6.47 -10.39
N ASN A 145 -0.86 -6.67 -9.82
CA ASN A 145 -2.15 -6.60 -10.50
C ASN A 145 -3.19 -5.84 -9.65
N PRO A 146 -2.94 -4.58 -9.26
CA PRO A 146 -3.72 -3.88 -8.26
C PRO A 146 -5.18 -3.60 -8.66
N ARG A 147 -5.51 -3.81 -9.94
CA ARG A 147 -6.88 -3.65 -10.48
C ARG A 147 -7.64 -4.97 -10.58
N ASP A 148 -7.03 -6.09 -10.19
CA ASP A 148 -7.68 -7.40 -10.26
C ASP A 148 -8.61 -7.60 -9.05
N LEU A 149 -9.90 -7.55 -9.29
CA LEU A 149 -10.95 -7.79 -8.30
C LEU A 149 -11.46 -9.25 -8.31
N SER A 150 -10.79 -10.15 -9.02
CA SER A 150 -11.26 -11.54 -9.17
C SER A 150 -11.20 -12.37 -7.89
N SER A 151 -10.45 -11.92 -6.87
CA SER A 151 -10.45 -12.52 -5.53
C SER A 151 -11.68 -12.15 -4.70
N LEU A 152 -12.29 -11.01 -4.97
CA LEU A 152 -13.42 -10.46 -4.22
C LEU A 152 -14.77 -10.69 -4.91
N TYR A 153 -14.78 -10.72 -6.23
CA TYR A 153 -16.00 -10.78 -7.02
C TYR A 153 -15.94 -11.86 -8.10
N SER A 154 -17.07 -12.53 -8.32
CA SER A 154 -17.18 -13.49 -9.42
C SER A 154 -17.13 -12.79 -10.79
N LYS A 155 -16.76 -13.55 -11.83
CA LYS A 155 -16.74 -13.05 -13.22
C LYS A 155 -18.10 -12.51 -13.68
N LYS A 156 -19.22 -12.99 -13.10
CA LYS A 156 -20.57 -12.55 -13.45
C LYS A 156 -20.89 -11.19 -12.82
N GLU A 157 -20.41 -10.94 -11.62
CA GLU A 157 -20.56 -9.66 -10.92
C GLU A 157 -19.68 -8.60 -11.58
N LEU A 158 -18.41 -8.89 -11.82
CA LEU A 158 -17.48 -7.97 -12.49
C LEU A 158 -18.00 -7.49 -13.86
N LYS A 159 -18.67 -8.38 -14.63
CA LYS A 159 -19.27 -8.01 -15.94
C LYS A 159 -20.47 -7.07 -15.83
N LYS A 160 -21.07 -6.94 -14.66
CA LYS A 160 -22.24 -6.10 -14.44
C LYS A 160 -21.91 -4.76 -13.77
N MET A 161 -20.71 -4.65 -13.21
CA MET A 161 -20.22 -3.43 -12.59
C MET A 161 -20.03 -2.35 -13.66
N SER A 162 -20.37 -1.14 -13.32
CA SER A 162 -20.00 0.03 -14.11
C SER A 162 -18.52 0.36 -13.89
N ASP A 163 -17.95 1.18 -14.76
CA ASP A 163 -16.56 1.66 -14.58
C ASP A 163 -16.45 2.50 -13.31
N ASP A 164 -17.47 3.29 -12.98
CA ASP A 164 -17.51 4.14 -11.78
C ASP A 164 -17.56 3.27 -10.52
N ASP A 165 -18.49 2.28 -10.43
CA ASP A 165 -18.54 1.35 -9.30
C ASP A 165 -17.22 0.59 -9.11
N THR A 166 -16.61 0.16 -10.22
CA THR A 166 -15.31 -0.52 -10.20
C THR A 166 -14.22 0.38 -9.64
N MET A 167 -14.19 1.65 -10.03
CA MET A 167 -13.20 2.61 -9.51
C MET A 167 -13.42 2.94 -8.04
N ASP A 168 -14.65 3.03 -7.57
CA ASP A 168 -14.96 3.26 -6.16
C ASP A 168 -14.50 2.09 -5.29
N ILE A 169 -14.74 0.85 -5.74
CA ILE A 169 -14.25 -0.36 -5.05
C ILE A 169 -12.71 -0.37 -5.01
N LEU A 170 -12.05 -0.10 -6.14
CA LEU A 170 -10.59 -0.06 -6.21
C LEU A 170 -9.99 1.03 -5.31
N ASN A 171 -10.59 2.22 -5.31
CA ASN A 171 -10.13 3.32 -4.46
C ASN A 171 -10.24 2.98 -2.97
N ASN A 172 -11.29 2.26 -2.57
CA ASN A 172 -11.43 1.78 -1.20
C ASN A 172 -10.41 0.67 -0.88
N LEU A 173 -10.24 -0.30 -1.79
CA LEU A 173 -9.30 -1.42 -1.64
C LEU A 173 -7.84 -0.96 -1.52
N TRP A 174 -7.46 0.11 -2.21
CA TRP A 174 -6.09 0.64 -2.18
C TRP A 174 -5.78 1.52 -0.97
N GLN A 175 -6.79 1.87 -0.17
CA GLN A 175 -6.57 2.64 1.05
C GLN A 175 -5.99 1.76 2.14
N ASN A 176 -5.09 2.31 2.94
CA ASN A 176 -4.62 1.66 4.14
C ASN A 176 -5.64 1.89 5.26
N TYR A 177 -6.45 0.88 5.55
CA TYR A 177 -7.50 0.94 6.57
C TYR A 177 -6.94 1.27 7.96
N CYS A 178 -5.72 0.85 8.29
CA CYS A 178 -5.08 1.16 9.58
C CYS A 178 -4.93 2.66 9.86
N VAL A 179 -4.87 3.50 8.82
CA VAL A 179 -4.62 4.94 8.96
C VAL A 179 -5.75 5.81 8.40
N THR A 180 -6.64 5.26 7.59
CA THR A 180 -7.75 6.03 6.97
C THR A 180 -9.09 5.80 7.64
N ALA A 181 -9.29 4.63 8.27
CA ALA A 181 -10.56 4.29 8.89
C ALA A 181 -10.79 5.02 10.21
N THR A 182 -12.05 5.31 10.45
CA THR A 182 -12.53 5.80 11.74
C THR A 182 -13.44 4.76 12.37
N TYR A 183 -13.36 4.60 13.69
CA TYR A 183 -14.17 3.64 14.42
C TYR A 183 -14.51 4.15 15.81
N GLU A 184 -15.53 3.58 16.44
CA GLU A 184 -15.89 3.85 17.82
C GLU A 184 -14.98 3.07 18.78
N PRO A 185 -14.04 3.75 19.49
CA PRO A 185 -13.01 3.05 20.26
C PRO A 185 -13.55 2.32 21.51
N GLY A 186 -14.73 2.71 22.00
CA GLY A 186 -15.32 2.13 23.19
C GLY A 186 -14.38 2.24 24.41
N SER A 187 -14.26 1.12 25.20
CA SER A 187 -13.42 1.09 26.41
C SER A 187 -11.93 1.34 26.16
N VAL A 188 -11.45 1.21 24.91
CA VAL A 188 -10.06 1.54 24.56
C VAL A 188 -9.74 3.02 24.73
N GLN A 189 -10.77 3.89 24.72
CA GLN A 189 -10.63 5.33 24.97
C GLN A 189 -10.38 5.66 26.44
N LYS A 190 -10.75 4.79 27.40
CA LYS A 190 -10.66 5.07 28.84
C LYS A 190 -9.25 5.41 29.35
N PRO A 191 -8.18 4.68 28.96
CA PRO A 191 -6.82 5.05 29.32
C PRO A 191 -6.42 6.45 28.89
N PHE A 192 -6.84 6.88 27.70
CA PHE A 192 -6.57 8.24 27.19
C PHE A 192 -7.30 9.30 28.00
N THR A 193 -8.56 9.05 28.38
CA THR A 193 -9.33 9.95 29.24
C THR A 193 -8.68 10.11 30.61
N VAL A 194 -8.23 8.99 31.22
CA VAL A 194 -7.54 9.02 32.51
C VAL A 194 -6.19 9.74 32.40
N ALA A 195 -5.40 9.42 31.37
CA ALA A 195 -4.10 10.08 31.13
C ALA A 195 -4.27 11.61 30.98
N SER A 196 -5.27 12.05 30.21
CA SER A 196 -5.58 13.47 30.04
C SER A 196 -6.00 14.13 31.36
N GLY A 197 -6.80 13.43 32.20
CA GLY A 197 -7.19 13.91 33.51
C GLY A 197 -6.01 14.05 34.48
N LEU A 198 -5.04 13.11 34.43
CA LEU A 198 -3.81 13.19 35.23
C LEU A 198 -2.92 14.33 34.76
N GLU A 199 -2.73 14.50 33.45
CA GLU A 199 -1.89 15.54 32.85
C GLU A 199 -2.43 16.95 33.16
N THR A 200 -3.73 17.11 33.09
CA THR A 200 -4.38 18.40 33.42
C THR A 200 -4.52 18.66 34.93
N GLY A 201 -4.15 17.71 35.79
CA GLY A 201 -4.31 17.81 37.23
C GLY A 201 -5.78 17.70 37.71
N THR A 202 -6.72 17.37 36.83
CA THR A 202 -8.13 17.14 37.18
C THR A 202 -8.30 15.82 37.93
N LEU A 203 -7.46 14.84 37.65
CA LEU A 203 -7.36 13.57 38.36
C LEU A 203 -6.02 13.47 39.10
N ASN A 204 -5.98 12.63 40.13
CA ASN A 204 -4.76 12.21 40.78
C ASN A 204 -4.87 10.74 41.24
N ASP A 205 -3.76 10.12 41.57
CA ASP A 205 -3.62 8.70 41.93
C ASP A 205 -4.37 8.31 43.24
N LYS A 206 -4.85 9.26 44.02
CA LYS A 206 -5.59 9.05 45.29
C LYS A 206 -7.08 9.19 45.12
N MET A 207 -7.56 9.63 43.96
CA MET A 207 -9.01 9.78 43.74
C MET A 207 -9.70 8.43 43.66
N THR A 208 -10.87 8.34 44.25
CA THR A 208 -11.74 7.17 44.20
C THR A 208 -13.09 7.54 43.65
N PHE A 209 -13.66 6.63 42.88
CA PHE A 209 -14.97 6.81 42.24
C PHE A 209 -15.88 5.66 42.69
N VAL A 210 -17.15 6.01 42.95
CA VAL A 210 -18.18 5.00 43.19
C VAL A 210 -18.83 4.65 41.87
N CYS A 211 -18.82 3.35 41.54
CA CYS A 211 -19.52 2.84 40.39
C CYS A 211 -20.94 2.39 40.85
N ASP A 212 -21.95 3.11 40.42
CA ASP A 212 -23.37 2.84 40.75
C ASP A 212 -24.10 2.10 39.63
N GLY A 213 -23.37 1.71 38.57
CA GLY A 213 -23.86 0.86 37.47
C GLY A 213 -24.51 1.61 36.33
N GLY A 214 -24.65 2.92 36.35
CA GLY A 214 -25.17 3.70 35.23
C GLY A 214 -25.26 5.18 35.50
N GLU A 215 -25.26 5.96 34.44
CA GLU A 215 -25.46 7.41 34.46
C GLU A 215 -26.52 7.78 33.42
N THR A 216 -27.40 8.74 33.78
CA THR A 216 -28.43 9.24 32.86
C THR A 216 -27.98 10.58 32.31
N PHE A 217 -27.80 10.66 31.01
CA PHE A 217 -27.54 11.90 30.29
C PHE A 217 -28.86 12.50 29.80
N ASN A 218 -29.12 13.76 30.09
CA ASN A 218 -30.30 14.50 29.63
C ASN A 218 -29.98 15.29 28.37
#